data_dddc1af8c18b79352e4a087178f337f8
#
_entry.id   dddc1af8c18b79352e4a087178f337f8
#
_cell.length_a   1.000
_cell.length_b   1.000
_cell.length_c   1.000
_cell.angle_alpha   90.00
_cell.angle_beta   90.00
_cell.angle_gamma   90.00
#
_symmetry.space_group_name_H-M   'P 1'
#
loop_
_entity.id
_entity.type
_entity.pdbx_description
1 polymer ?
#
loop_
_entity_poly.entity_id
_entity_poly.type
_entity_poly.pdbx_seq_one_letter_code
_entity_poly.pdbx_strand_id
1 'polypeptide(L)'
;IAAFALGTILFGRNLTIKRTALAVCLALLGAGYSALIRTDGVWGNFSFGFDWRWNESSEQKALREYRQAEKLVTKQTIDPEVLRESLRESPWPQFRGPEGTSSQRGIRFSDDWNAHPPQEIWRNRIGPAWSSFVVGAERLFTQEQRENQEAVTCYDSQTGAPIWSFETPSRFFESLGGLGPRATPTL
;
A
#
# COMPACT_ATOMS: atom_id res chain seq x y z
N ILE A 1 6.69 29.53 -5.56
CA ILE A 1 5.68 30.59 -5.45
C ILE A 1 6.07 31.54 -4.32
N ALA A 2 6.32 31.09 -3.09
CA ALA A 2 6.77 31.95 -1.98
C ALA A 2 8.07 32.70 -2.30
N ALA A 3 9.06 32.00 -2.91
CA ALA A 3 10.31 32.63 -3.34
C ALA A 3 10.11 33.71 -4.44
N PHE A 4 9.15 33.49 -5.34
CA PHE A 4 8.82 34.47 -6.37
C PHE A 4 8.12 35.71 -5.77
N ALA A 5 7.17 35.49 -4.85
CA ALA A 5 6.50 36.60 -4.14
C ALA A 5 7.49 37.37 -3.26
N LEU A 6 8.40 36.68 -2.57
CA LEU A 6 9.48 37.33 -1.80
C LEU A 6 10.46 38.10 -2.70
N GLY A 7 10.85 37.54 -3.84
CA GLY A 7 11.71 38.17 -4.83
C GLY A 7 11.10 39.47 -5.39
N THR A 8 9.82 39.47 -5.70
CA THR A 8 9.14 40.72 -6.17
C THR A 8 9.01 41.77 -5.10
N ILE A 9 8.88 41.38 -3.82
CA ILE A 9 8.84 42.27 -2.67
C ILE A 9 10.23 42.85 -2.36
N LEU A 10 11.27 42.02 -2.37
CA LEU A 10 12.63 42.43 -1.98
C LEU A 10 13.41 43.17 -3.07
N PHE A 11 13.20 42.86 -4.34
CA PHE A 11 13.96 43.41 -5.46
C PHE A 11 13.17 44.39 -6.34
N GLY A 12 11.91 44.60 -6.07
CA GLY A 12 11.08 45.57 -6.78
C GLY A 12 11.36 46.99 -6.33
N ARG A 13 12.14 47.74 -7.13
CA ARG A 13 12.59 49.11 -6.81
C ARG A 13 11.47 50.18 -6.68
N ASN A 14 10.23 49.85 -7.06
CA ASN A 14 9.01 50.66 -6.87
C ASN A 14 7.83 49.75 -6.59
N LEU A 15 7.61 49.39 -5.34
CA LEU A 15 6.44 48.67 -4.89
C LEU A 15 5.20 49.54 -4.91
N THR A 16 4.46 49.52 -6.01
CA THR A 16 3.10 50.05 -6.02
C THR A 16 2.19 49.08 -5.25
N ILE A 17 1.22 49.61 -4.50
CA ILE A 17 0.20 48.84 -3.76
C ILE A 17 -0.40 47.71 -4.63
N LYS A 18 -0.59 47.97 -5.93
CA LYS A 18 -1.10 46.97 -6.90
C LYS A 18 -0.17 45.75 -7.08
N ARG A 19 1.15 45.98 -7.14
CA ARG A 19 2.13 44.87 -7.27
C ARG A 19 2.23 44.02 -5.99
N THR A 20 2.18 44.69 -4.84
CA THR A 20 2.16 43.99 -3.54
C THR A 20 0.88 43.17 -3.39
N ALA A 21 -0.28 43.73 -3.70
CA ALA A 21 -1.55 43.04 -3.67
C ALA A 21 -1.55 41.81 -4.61
N LEU A 22 -1.03 41.96 -5.84
CA LEU A 22 -0.91 40.85 -6.78
C LEU A 22 0.01 39.75 -6.25
N ALA A 23 1.16 40.11 -5.68
CA ALA A 23 2.10 39.12 -5.10
C ALA A 23 1.49 38.38 -3.92
N VAL A 24 0.76 39.07 -3.06
CA VAL A 24 0.03 38.45 -1.95
C VAL A 24 -1.08 37.53 -2.45
N CYS A 25 -1.88 37.96 -3.43
CA CYS A 25 -2.91 37.12 -4.04
C CYS A 25 -2.31 35.83 -4.67
N LEU A 26 -1.22 35.93 -5.42
CA LEU A 26 -0.56 34.78 -6.01
C LEU A 26 0.04 33.83 -4.95
N ALA A 27 0.58 34.38 -3.86
CA ALA A 27 1.06 33.57 -2.73
C ALA A 27 -0.10 32.84 -2.03
N LEU A 28 -1.22 33.50 -1.79
CA LEU A 28 -2.42 32.92 -1.20
C LEU A 28 -3.05 31.87 -2.12
N LEU A 29 -3.12 32.13 -3.43
CA LEU A 29 -3.60 31.12 -4.39
C LEU A 29 -2.70 29.89 -4.43
N GLY A 30 -1.38 30.09 -4.42
CA GLY A 30 -0.43 28.98 -4.38
C GLY A 30 -0.50 28.18 -3.08
N ALA A 31 -0.62 28.83 -1.94
CA ALA A 31 -0.82 28.20 -0.65
C ALA A 31 -2.18 27.46 -0.58
N GLY A 32 -3.24 28.11 -1.06
CA GLY A 32 -4.58 27.51 -1.17
C GLY A 32 -4.59 26.27 -2.04
N TYR A 33 -3.96 26.34 -3.23
CA TYR A 33 -3.83 25.19 -4.12
C TYR A 33 -3.09 24.03 -3.45
N SER A 34 -1.96 24.30 -2.77
CA SER A 34 -1.21 23.28 -2.03
C SER A 34 -2.02 22.66 -0.88
N ALA A 35 -2.91 23.44 -0.26
CA ALA A 35 -3.79 22.95 0.80
C ALA A 35 -4.90 22.00 0.28
N LEU A 36 -5.25 22.09 -1.00
CA LEU A 36 -6.29 21.25 -1.61
C LEU A 36 -5.77 19.89 -2.10
N ILE A 37 -4.45 19.77 -2.26
CA ILE A 37 -3.79 18.55 -2.74
C ILE A 37 -3.27 17.75 -1.56
N ARG A 38 -3.32 16.42 -1.68
CA ARG A 38 -2.56 15.49 -0.84
C ARG A 38 -1.56 14.70 -1.67
N THR A 39 -0.55 14.16 -1.02
CA THR A 39 0.36 13.18 -1.62
C THR A 39 -0.01 11.80 -1.11
N ASP A 40 -0.13 10.82 -2.02
CA ASP A 40 -0.34 9.41 -1.68
C ASP A 40 0.99 8.65 -1.47
N GLY A 41 2.09 9.39 -1.35
CA GLY A 41 3.43 8.85 -1.09
C GLY A 41 4.39 9.00 -2.27
N VAL A 42 5.58 8.45 -2.09
CA VAL A 42 6.66 8.40 -3.10
C VAL A 42 6.80 6.96 -3.55
N TRP A 43 6.75 6.72 -4.85
CA TRP A 43 6.96 5.41 -5.44
C TRP A 43 8.47 5.12 -5.60
N GLY A 44 8.85 3.85 -5.71
CA GLY A 44 10.26 3.45 -5.82
C GLY A 44 11.02 4.03 -7.00
N ASN A 45 10.33 4.57 -8.00
CA ASN A 45 10.89 5.32 -9.14
C ASN A 45 10.97 6.84 -8.89
N PHE A 46 10.83 7.29 -7.65
CA PHE A 46 10.78 8.69 -7.23
C PHE A 46 9.61 9.51 -7.83
N SER A 47 8.59 8.87 -8.36
CA SER A 47 7.36 9.57 -8.74
C SER A 47 6.48 9.83 -7.53
N PHE A 48 5.77 10.96 -7.55
CA PHE A 48 4.83 11.36 -6.51
C PHE A 48 3.40 11.18 -7.02
N GLY A 49 2.58 10.49 -6.26
CA GLY A 49 1.15 10.50 -6.48
C GLY A 49 0.53 11.75 -5.85
N PHE A 50 -0.17 12.55 -6.65
CA PHE A 50 -0.95 13.69 -6.16
C PHE A 50 -2.42 13.44 -6.43
N ASP A 51 -3.26 13.73 -5.43
CA ASP A 51 -4.71 13.66 -5.57
C ASP A 51 -5.36 14.79 -4.76
N TRP A 52 -6.63 15.08 -5.04
CA TRP A 52 -7.37 16.05 -4.26
C TRP A 52 -7.70 15.51 -2.87
N ARG A 53 -7.69 16.37 -1.86
CA ARG A 53 -7.96 15.95 -0.47
C ARG A 53 -9.36 15.38 -0.25
N TRP A 54 -10.31 15.75 -1.06
CA TRP A 54 -11.70 15.24 -1.00
C TRP A 54 -11.92 13.94 -1.75
N ASN A 55 -10.96 13.50 -2.56
CA ASN A 55 -11.05 12.19 -3.19
C ASN A 55 -10.74 11.08 -2.17
N GLU A 56 -11.36 9.93 -2.39
CA GLU A 56 -11.09 8.74 -1.58
C GLU A 56 -9.62 8.30 -1.74
N SER A 57 -8.94 8.06 -0.62
CA SER A 57 -7.55 7.62 -0.64
C SER A 57 -7.39 6.19 -1.15
N SER A 58 -6.18 5.83 -1.58
CA SER A 58 -5.85 4.46 -1.97
C SER A 58 -6.11 3.47 -0.83
N GLU A 59 -5.81 3.86 0.41
CA GLU A 59 -6.09 3.09 1.62
C GLU A 59 -7.60 2.90 1.84
N GLN A 60 -8.39 3.96 1.69
CA GLN A 60 -9.86 3.89 1.82
C GLN A 60 -10.49 3.01 0.73
N LYS A 61 -9.99 3.12 -0.51
CA LYS A 61 -10.44 2.25 -1.61
C LYS A 61 -10.13 0.78 -1.31
N ALA A 62 -8.92 0.48 -0.86
CA ALA A 62 -8.54 -0.88 -0.48
C ALA A 62 -9.43 -1.44 0.63
N LEU A 63 -9.66 -0.66 1.70
CA LEU A 63 -10.52 -1.08 2.81
C LEU A 63 -11.96 -1.29 2.39
N ARG A 64 -12.50 -0.43 1.53
CA ARG A 64 -13.85 -0.60 0.98
C ARG A 64 -13.97 -1.88 0.15
N GLU A 65 -13.02 -2.12 -0.77
CA GLU A 65 -12.99 -3.32 -1.60
C GLU A 65 -12.85 -4.58 -0.75
N TYR A 66 -11.98 -4.56 0.26
CA TYR A 66 -11.83 -5.66 1.22
C TYR A 66 -13.16 -5.95 1.95
N ARG A 67 -13.80 -4.95 2.53
CA ARG A 67 -15.07 -5.12 3.27
C ARG A 67 -16.21 -5.61 2.37
N GLN A 68 -16.20 -5.25 1.10
CA GLN A 68 -17.17 -5.78 0.13
C GLN A 68 -16.90 -7.26 -0.17
N ALA A 69 -15.64 -7.62 -0.42
CA ALA A 69 -15.26 -9.01 -0.67
C ALA A 69 -15.51 -9.91 0.55
N GLU A 70 -15.18 -9.45 1.75
CA GLU A 70 -15.40 -10.19 3.00
C GLU A 70 -16.88 -10.56 3.22
N LYS A 71 -17.81 -9.69 2.84
CA LYS A 71 -19.27 -9.95 2.96
C LYS A 71 -19.76 -11.06 2.02
N LEU A 72 -19.03 -11.31 0.93
CA LEU A 72 -19.39 -12.31 -0.09
C LEU A 72 -18.83 -13.69 0.24
N VAL A 73 -17.87 -13.76 1.16
CA VAL A 73 -17.22 -15.02 1.52
C VAL A 73 -18.02 -15.74 2.59
N THR A 74 -18.41 -16.97 2.29
CA THR A 74 -18.96 -17.89 3.31
C THR A 74 -17.83 -18.33 4.22
N LYS A 75 -17.92 -18.03 5.51
CA LYS A 75 -16.93 -18.46 6.50
C LYS A 75 -16.85 -19.99 6.52
N GLN A 76 -15.81 -20.53 5.94
CA GLN A 76 -15.51 -21.96 6.05
C GLN A 76 -14.85 -22.20 7.41
N THR A 77 -15.48 -23.01 8.23
CA THR A 77 -14.86 -23.51 9.46
C THR A 77 -13.95 -24.67 9.10
N ILE A 78 -12.65 -24.46 9.22
CA ILE A 78 -11.66 -25.52 9.04
C ILE A 78 -11.23 -25.96 10.43
N ASP A 79 -11.08 -27.27 10.60
CA ASP A 79 -10.53 -27.84 11.83
C ASP A 79 -9.12 -27.26 12.07
N PRO A 80 -8.87 -26.63 13.25
CA PRO A 80 -7.59 -26.01 13.54
C PRO A 80 -6.39 -26.97 13.46
N GLU A 81 -6.57 -28.23 13.78
CA GLU A 81 -5.51 -29.23 13.71
C GLU A 81 -5.16 -29.58 12.26
N VAL A 82 -6.17 -29.75 11.40
CA VAL A 82 -5.97 -29.97 9.96
C VAL A 82 -5.26 -28.77 9.34
N LEU A 83 -5.66 -27.57 9.73
CA LEU A 83 -4.99 -26.35 9.25
C LEU A 83 -3.54 -26.29 9.72
N ARG A 84 -3.28 -26.56 10.99
CA ARG A 84 -1.93 -26.56 11.57
C ARG A 84 -1.01 -27.55 10.88
N GLU A 85 -1.48 -28.75 10.60
CA GLU A 85 -0.71 -29.77 9.89
C GLU A 85 -0.40 -29.35 8.45
N SER A 86 -1.40 -28.80 7.74
CA SER A 86 -1.22 -28.29 6.38
C SER A 86 -0.24 -27.11 6.31
N LEU A 87 -0.13 -26.34 7.38
CA LEU A 87 0.81 -25.21 7.45
C LEU A 87 2.26 -25.63 7.70
N ARG A 88 2.49 -26.83 8.29
CA ARG A 88 3.86 -27.34 8.53
C ARG A 88 4.64 -27.59 7.24
N GLU A 89 3.95 -27.98 6.17
CA GLU A 89 4.54 -28.23 4.85
C GLU A 89 4.41 -27.03 3.92
N SER A 90 4.43 -25.82 4.48
CA SER A 90 4.26 -24.58 3.71
C SER A 90 5.38 -24.36 2.71
N PRO A 91 5.08 -24.11 1.43
CA PRO A 91 6.09 -23.90 0.41
C PRO A 91 6.85 -22.57 0.59
N TRP A 92 6.25 -21.57 1.26
CA TRP A 92 6.85 -20.27 1.51
C TRP A 92 6.44 -19.71 2.88
N PRO A 93 7.00 -20.28 4.01
CA PRO A 93 6.49 -20.06 5.36
C PRO A 93 6.92 -18.74 6.00
N GLN A 94 7.87 -18.01 5.43
CA GLN A 94 8.46 -16.81 6.02
C GLN A 94 9.01 -15.86 4.97
N PHE A 95 9.42 -14.66 5.42
CA PHE A 95 10.14 -13.72 4.58
C PHE A 95 11.36 -14.37 3.92
N ARG A 96 11.47 -14.24 2.60
CA ARG A 96 12.52 -14.82 1.76
C ARG A 96 12.48 -16.35 1.67
N GLY A 97 11.34 -16.98 1.97
CA GLY A 97 11.08 -18.39 1.75
C GLY A 97 11.66 -19.36 2.79
N PRO A 98 11.61 -20.68 2.54
CA PRO A 98 11.91 -21.70 3.54
C PRO A 98 13.30 -21.57 4.19
N GLU A 99 14.30 -21.22 3.39
CA GLU A 99 15.70 -21.07 3.83
C GLU A 99 16.08 -19.59 4.09
N GLY A 100 15.16 -18.64 3.95
CA GLY A 100 15.46 -17.20 4.07
C GLY A 100 16.37 -16.63 2.97
N THR A 101 16.53 -17.35 1.86
CA THR A 101 17.49 -17.04 0.79
C THR A 101 16.87 -16.40 -0.44
N SER A 102 15.53 -16.25 -0.47
CA SER A 102 14.74 -15.84 -1.64
C SER A 102 14.85 -16.81 -2.82
N SER A 103 15.19 -18.06 -2.55
CA SER A 103 15.30 -19.15 -3.53
C SER A 103 14.30 -20.25 -3.24
N GLN A 104 13.71 -20.81 -4.29
CA GLN A 104 12.90 -22.00 -4.23
C GLN A 104 13.52 -23.07 -5.12
N ARG A 105 13.89 -24.20 -4.53
CA ARG A 105 14.49 -25.32 -5.27
C ARG A 105 13.42 -26.23 -5.87
N GLY A 106 13.76 -26.87 -6.98
CA GLY A 106 12.88 -27.89 -7.61
C GLY A 106 11.77 -27.31 -8.48
N ILE A 107 11.57 -25.99 -8.53
CA ILE A 107 10.62 -25.34 -9.42
C ILE A 107 11.36 -24.85 -10.66
N ARG A 108 10.80 -25.11 -11.82
CA ARG A 108 11.29 -24.58 -13.11
C ARG A 108 10.23 -23.66 -13.69
N PHE A 109 10.63 -22.46 -14.04
CA PHE A 109 9.85 -21.52 -14.82
C PHE A 109 10.35 -21.50 -16.26
N SER A 110 9.49 -21.13 -17.20
CA SER A 110 9.96 -20.77 -18.52
C SER A 110 10.83 -19.51 -18.42
N ASP A 111 12.00 -19.51 -19.05
CA ASP A 111 12.87 -18.36 -19.19
C ASP A 111 12.49 -17.47 -20.39
N ASP A 112 11.70 -18.01 -21.32
CA ASP A 112 11.11 -17.28 -22.44
C ASP A 112 9.71 -16.73 -22.07
N TRP A 113 9.70 -15.60 -21.39
CA TRP A 113 8.45 -14.93 -21.02
C TRP A 113 7.76 -14.22 -22.19
N ASN A 114 8.43 -14.06 -23.32
CA ASN A 114 7.78 -13.56 -24.54
C ASN A 114 6.89 -14.63 -25.17
N ALA A 115 7.36 -15.87 -25.21
CA ALA A 115 6.57 -17.01 -25.71
C ALA A 115 5.58 -17.55 -24.64
N HIS A 116 5.93 -17.47 -23.39
CA HIS A 116 5.14 -17.98 -22.26
C HIS A 116 4.99 -16.92 -21.16
N PRO A 117 4.23 -15.84 -21.41
CA PRO A 117 4.04 -14.78 -20.43
C PRO A 117 3.27 -15.32 -19.20
N PRO A 118 3.61 -14.84 -17.98
CA PRO A 118 2.81 -15.16 -16.81
C PRO A 118 1.37 -14.65 -17.01
N GLN A 119 0.42 -15.46 -16.55
CA GLN A 119 -1.00 -15.09 -16.58
C GLN A 119 -1.42 -14.53 -15.24
N GLU A 120 -2.08 -13.38 -15.24
CA GLU A 120 -2.70 -12.83 -14.05
C GLU A 120 -3.94 -13.66 -13.71
N ILE A 121 -3.95 -14.26 -12.51
CA ILE A 121 -5.09 -15.04 -12.02
C ILE A 121 -6.09 -14.11 -11.34
N TRP A 122 -5.60 -13.23 -10.48
CA TRP A 122 -6.40 -12.21 -9.80
C TRP A 122 -5.51 -11.03 -9.37
N ARG A 123 -6.16 -9.93 -9.03
CA ARG A 123 -5.51 -8.73 -8.51
C ARG A 123 -6.40 -8.04 -7.49
N ASN A 124 -5.90 -7.81 -6.28
CA ASN A 124 -6.59 -7.10 -5.23
C ASN A 124 -5.81 -5.86 -4.80
N ARG A 125 -6.53 -4.83 -4.38
CA ARG A 125 -5.94 -3.75 -3.60
C ARG A 125 -5.83 -4.19 -2.16
N ILE A 126 -4.69 -3.90 -1.56
CA ILE A 126 -4.46 -4.06 -0.12
C ILE A 126 -4.08 -2.71 0.49
N GLY A 127 -4.12 -2.61 1.81
CA GLY A 127 -3.65 -1.45 2.54
C GLY A 127 -2.15 -1.22 2.37
N PRO A 128 -1.64 -0.02 2.70
CA PRO A 128 -0.22 0.27 2.66
C PRO A 128 0.57 -0.73 3.50
N ALA A 129 1.62 -1.29 2.92
CA ALA A 129 2.50 -2.25 3.59
C ALA A 129 3.82 -2.44 2.85
N TRP A 130 4.82 -2.91 3.58
CA TRP A 130 6.08 -3.46 3.05
C TRP A 130 6.22 -4.95 3.35
N SER A 131 5.16 -5.54 3.91
CA SER A 131 5.08 -6.97 4.17
C SER A 131 5.16 -7.76 2.87
N SER A 132 5.87 -8.86 2.90
CA SER A 132 5.79 -9.89 1.87
C SER A 132 4.61 -10.82 2.16
N PHE A 133 4.30 -11.71 1.23
CA PHE A 133 3.39 -12.81 1.47
C PHE A 133 4.12 -14.03 2.01
N VAL A 134 3.43 -14.79 2.87
CA VAL A 134 3.76 -16.18 3.17
C VAL A 134 2.65 -17.07 2.62
N VAL A 135 3.02 -18.27 2.21
CA VAL A 135 2.12 -19.19 1.48
C VAL A 135 2.11 -20.54 2.18
N GLY A 136 0.93 -21.00 2.53
CA GLY A 136 0.71 -22.33 3.12
C GLY A 136 -0.75 -22.71 3.09
N ALA A 137 -1.06 -24.02 2.96
CA ALA A 137 -2.41 -24.56 2.97
C ALA A 137 -3.36 -23.86 1.97
N GLU A 138 -2.90 -23.59 0.75
CA GLU A 138 -3.64 -22.86 -0.30
C GLU A 138 -4.08 -21.44 0.13
N ARG A 139 -3.33 -20.81 1.03
CA ARG A 139 -3.58 -19.48 1.57
C ARG A 139 -2.38 -18.59 1.45
N LEU A 140 -2.66 -17.29 1.39
CA LEU A 140 -1.68 -16.21 1.43
C LEU A 140 -1.91 -15.40 2.69
N PHE A 141 -0.85 -15.14 3.43
CA PHE A 141 -0.89 -14.30 4.62
C PHE A 141 0.03 -13.10 4.42
N THR A 142 -0.44 -11.93 4.81
CA THR A 142 0.32 -10.70 4.75
C THR A 142 -0.09 -9.75 5.87
N GLN A 143 0.62 -8.64 6.01
CA GLN A 143 0.24 -7.54 6.90
C GLN A 143 -0.02 -6.29 6.08
N GLU A 144 -0.98 -5.50 6.52
CA GLU A 144 -1.36 -4.26 5.87
C GLU A 144 -1.88 -3.23 6.88
N GLN A 145 -1.75 -1.96 6.54
CA GLN A 145 -2.35 -0.87 7.31
C GLN A 145 -3.79 -0.66 6.85
N ARG A 146 -4.70 -0.53 7.80
CA ARG A 146 -6.12 -0.19 7.60
C ARG A 146 -6.48 0.98 8.52
N GLU A 147 -6.39 2.19 8.01
CA GLU A 147 -6.58 3.39 8.81
C GLU A 147 -5.70 3.37 10.08
N ASN A 148 -6.28 3.34 11.27
CA ASN A 148 -5.56 3.31 12.55
C ASN A 148 -5.30 1.89 13.09
N GLN A 149 -5.36 0.89 12.22
CA GLN A 149 -5.13 -0.51 12.60
C GLN A 149 -4.13 -1.16 11.66
N GLU A 150 -3.27 -1.99 12.19
CA GLU A 150 -2.50 -2.97 11.43
C GLU A 150 -3.27 -4.28 11.41
N ALA A 151 -3.39 -4.87 10.22
CA ALA A 151 -4.11 -6.11 10.01
C ALA A 151 -3.16 -7.22 9.52
N VAL A 152 -3.26 -8.40 10.13
CA VAL A 152 -2.79 -9.65 9.50
C VAL A 152 -3.98 -10.21 8.74
N THR A 153 -3.82 -10.39 7.44
CA THR A 153 -4.92 -10.84 6.57
C THR A 153 -4.56 -12.14 5.89
N CYS A 154 -5.53 -13.03 5.83
CA CYS A 154 -5.49 -14.29 5.11
C CYS A 154 -6.38 -14.21 3.88
N TYR A 155 -5.82 -14.58 2.73
CA TYR A 155 -6.50 -14.66 1.43
C TYR A 155 -6.45 -16.09 0.88
N ASP A 156 -7.46 -16.46 0.14
CA ASP A 156 -7.45 -17.66 -0.71
C ASP A 156 -6.45 -17.46 -1.86
N SER A 157 -5.56 -18.42 -2.07
CA SER A 157 -4.49 -18.28 -3.06
C SER A 157 -4.97 -18.37 -4.50
N GLN A 158 -6.10 -19.02 -4.75
CA GLN A 158 -6.64 -19.23 -6.09
C GLN A 158 -7.53 -18.08 -6.56
N THR A 159 -8.28 -17.49 -5.62
CA THR A 159 -9.30 -16.47 -5.94
C THR A 159 -8.93 -15.06 -5.47
N GLY A 160 -7.97 -14.95 -4.54
CA GLY A 160 -7.66 -13.70 -3.86
C GLY A 160 -8.73 -13.25 -2.87
N ALA A 161 -9.77 -14.05 -2.64
CA ALA A 161 -10.84 -13.70 -1.71
C ALA A 161 -10.30 -13.65 -0.26
N PRO A 162 -10.69 -12.63 0.55
CA PRO A 162 -10.29 -12.58 1.94
C PRO A 162 -11.01 -13.66 2.73
N ILE A 163 -10.27 -14.42 3.54
CA ILE A 163 -10.82 -15.47 4.40
C ILE A 163 -11.06 -14.94 5.81
N TRP A 164 -10.06 -14.26 6.38
CA TRP A 164 -10.15 -13.61 7.68
C TRP A 164 -9.09 -12.51 7.81
N SER A 165 -9.29 -11.62 8.77
CA SER A 165 -8.26 -10.70 9.24
C SER A 165 -8.26 -10.61 10.76
N PHE A 166 -7.09 -10.30 11.32
CA PHE A 166 -6.91 -9.93 12.71
C PHE A 166 -6.34 -8.52 12.75
N GLU A 167 -7.02 -7.61 13.42
CA GLU A 167 -6.70 -6.19 13.45
C GLU A 167 -6.24 -5.78 14.86
N THR A 168 -5.17 -4.99 14.91
CA THR A 168 -4.61 -4.43 16.15
C THR A 168 -4.51 -2.92 16.01
N PRO A 169 -4.93 -2.13 17.03
CA PRO A 169 -4.78 -0.68 17.00
C PRO A 169 -3.30 -0.28 16.94
N SER A 170 -2.87 0.08 15.75
CA SER A 170 -1.50 0.52 15.46
C SER A 170 -1.49 1.26 14.13
N ARG A 171 -0.68 2.32 14.05
CA ARG A 171 -0.43 3.01 12.78
C ARG A 171 1.04 3.35 12.68
N PHE A 172 1.72 2.65 11.80
CA PHE A 172 3.11 2.91 11.51
C PHE A 172 3.25 3.89 10.35
N PHE A 173 4.08 4.90 10.52
CA PHE A 173 4.45 5.84 9.48
C PHE A 173 5.93 6.21 9.59
N GLU A 174 6.59 6.24 8.45
CA GLU A 174 7.96 6.70 8.31
C GLU A 174 8.05 7.66 7.12
N SER A 175 8.81 8.74 7.26
CA SER A 175 8.87 9.81 6.26
C SER A 175 9.40 9.37 4.89
N LEU A 176 10.32 8.41 4.84
CA LEU A 176 10.90 7.88 3.60
C LEU A 176 10.16 6.65 3.08
N GLY A 177 9.79 5.74 3.97
CA GLY A 177 9.14 4.49 3.63
C GLY A 177 7.60 4.56 3.61
N GLY A 178 6.99 5.66 4.06
CA GLY A 178 5.54 5.84 4.08
C GLY A 178 4.83 5.02 5.16
N LEU A 179 3.55 4.74 4.90
CA LEU A 179 2.66 4.03 5.81
C LEU A 179 2.84 2.52 5.75
N GLY A 180 2.47 1.86 6.85
CA GLY A 180 2.19 0.44 6.94
C GLY A 180 3.31 -0.41 7.55
N PRO A 181 2.96 -1.64 7.98
CA PRO A 181 3.87 -2.55 8.65
C PRO A 181 5.06 -2.95 7.76
N ARG A 182 6.19 -3.22 8.42
CA ARG A 182 7.45 -3.66 7.79
C ARG A 182 7.70 -5.16 7.93
N ALA A 183 7.02 -5.78 8.89
CA ALA A 183 7.17 -7.20 9.15
C ALA A 183 6.40 -8.06 8.14
N THR A 184 6.87 -9.28 7.93
CA THR A 184 6.17 -10.34 7.21
C THR A 184 5.76 -11.40 8.23
N PRO A 185 4.53 -11.93 8.17
CA PRO A 185 4.14 -13.07 9.01
C PRO A 185 5.10 -14.25 8.86
N THR A 186 5.12 -15.15 9.85
CA THR A 186 5.81 -16.44 9.78
C THR A 186 4.83 -17.52 10.22
N LEU A 187 4.77 -18.63 9.46
CA LEU A 187 3.94 -19.80 9.74
C LEU A 187 4.66 -20.81 10.60
#